data_d9f36fd159fafc10ff9d13ee869adba3
#
_entry.id   d9f36fd159fafc10ff9d13ee869adba3
#
_cell.length_a   1.000
_cell.length_b   1.000
_cell.length_c   1.000
_cell.angle_alpha   90.00
_cell.angle_beta   90.00
_cell.angle_gamma   90.00
#
_symmetry.space_group_name_H-M   'P 1'
#
loop_
_entity.id
_entity.type
_entity.pdbx_description
1 polymer ?
#
loop_
_entity_poly.entity_id
_entity_poly.type
_entity_poly.pdbx_seq_one_letter_code
_entity_poly.pdbx_strand_id
1 'polypeptide(L)'
;MEAARAVIDRPTGALDALVALAAPDMARVDALISARMQSQVSVIPALADHLVRAGGKRLRPLLTVAASRIAGGRGEGALKLAAAVEFIHTATLLHDDVVDASQLRRGRTAAHLIWGAPPAVLVGDFLFASAFELMVETGVMGALEIVARASRVIAEGEVLQMSRAHDLDLDQATYLEIITAKTAALFAAAAEAGAVSADAPVAEARALRDYGRNLGLAFQLADDALDYGGATEILGKNAGDDFREGKATLPLILALARLPDRERSFFDRTVVRREQAPDDFRRASELIFASGALDATLTLAADYAACAKAALAGFPQSDWRAGLEGLADFAVTRRA
;
A
#
# COMPACT_ATOMS: atom_id res chain seq x y z
N MET A 1 18.64 23.95 -2.85
CA MET A 1 18.75 22.98 -3.97
C MET A 1 19.78 21.89 -3.71
N GLU A 2 20.89 22.17 -3.04
CA GLU A 2 21.94 21.15 -2.76
C GLU A 2 21.62 20.20 -1.59
N ALA A 3 20.91 20.66 -0.58
CA ALA A 3 20.49 19.83 0.56
C ALA A 3 19.44 18.74 0.21
N ALA A 4 18.56 19.02 -0.75
CA ALA A 4 17.58 18.03 -1.24
C ALA A 4 18.22 16.95 -2.14
N ARG A 5 19.36 17.26 -2.78
CA ARG A 5 20.10 16.27 -3.59
C ARG A 5 20.87 15.24 -2.77
N ALA A 6 21.27 15.58 -1.54
CA ALA A 6 22.09 14.69 -0.70
C ALA A 6 21.32 13.52 -0.05
N VAL A 7 19.97 13.54 -0.05
CA VAL A 7 19.13 12.46 0.51
C VAL A 7 18.81 11.37 -0.52
N ILE A 8 19.10 11.62 -1.81
CA ILE A 8 18.60 10.81 -2.93
C ILE A 8 19.54 9.63 -3.28
N ASP A 9 20.73 9.54 -2.69
CA ASP A 9 21.78 8.58 -3.09
C ASP A 9 22.20 7.60 -2.00
N ARG A 10 21.25 6.93 -1.32
CA ARG A 10 21.54 5.82 -0.38
C ARG A 10 20.53 4.69 -0.45
N PRO A 11 20.99 3.50 -0.11
CA PRO A 11 21.14 2.38 -1.02
C PRO A 11 19.99 1.39 -0.91
N THR A 12 19.61 0.88 -2.03
CA THR A 12 18.91 -0.38 -2.29
C THR A 12 19.45 -1.57 -1.49
N GLY A 13 20.65 -1.51 -0.94
CA GLY A 13 21.33 -2.65 -0.31
C GLY A 13 20.59 -3.32 0.86
N ALA A 14 19.91 -2.58 1.75
CA ALA A 14 19.26 -3.20 2.92
C ALA A 14 17.91 -3.87 2.54
N LEU A 15 17.15 -3.29 1.62
CA LEU A 15 15.96 -3.96 1.07
C LEU A 15 16.35 -5.18 0.25
N ASP A 16 17.37 -5.07 -0.61
CA ASP A 16 17.86 -6.19 -1.41
C ASP A 16 18.36 -7.33 -0.53
N ALA A 17 19.02 -7.01 0.59
CA ALA A 17 19.42 -7.99 1.61
C ALA A 17 18.19 -8.68 2.23
N LEU A 18 17.14 -7.94 2.58
CA LEU A 18 15.90 -8.52 3.10
C LEU A 18 15.23 -9.44 2.08
N VAL A 19 15.14 -9.00 0.82
CA VAL A 19 14.57 -9.79 -0.27
C VAL A 19 15.38 -11.08 -0.48
N ALA A 20 16.73 -11.00 -0.48
CA ALA A 20 17.59 -12.16 -0.60
C ALA A 20 17.44 -13.12 0.60
N LEU A 21 17.35 -12.58 1.81
CA LEU A 21 17.16 -13.36 3.03
C LEU A 21 15.82 -14.09 3.04
N ALA A 22 14.76 -13.45 2.57
CA ALA A 22 13.42 -14.01 2.49
C ALA A 22 13.16 -14.85 1.23
N ALA A 23 14.05 -14.84 0.24
CA ALA A 23 13.82 -15.46 -1.07
C ALA A 23 13.34 -16.92 -1.03
N PRO A 24 13.90 -17.82 -0.19
CA PRO A 24 13.40 -19.19 -0.10
C PRO A 24 11.95 -19.27 0.40
N ASP A 25 11.59 -18.46 1.40
CA ASP A 25 10.24 -18.40 1.93
C ASP A 25 9.27 -17.79 0.92
N MET A 26 9.67 -16.70 0.26
CA MET A 26 8.85 -16.03 -0.76
C MET A 26 8.59 -16.90 -1.98
N ALA A 27 9.54 -17.73 -2.41
CA ALA A 27 9.30 -18.71 -3.48
C ALA A 27 8.21 -19.71 -3.10
N ARG A 28 8.14 -20.12 -1.82
CA ARG A 28 7.09 -20.99 -1.29
C ARG A 28 5.74 -20.28 -1.19
N VAL A 29 5.73 -19.01 -0.82
CA VAL A 29 4.52 -18.16 -0.82
C VAL A 29 3.97 -18.03 -2.24
N ASP A 30 4.82 -17.76 -3.24
CA ASP A 30 4.40 -17.67 -4.64
C ASP A 30 3.87 -19.00 -5.18
N ALA A 31 4.46 -20.12 -4.78
CA ALA A 31 3.94 -21.46 -5.11
C ALA A 31 2.56 -21.71 -4.48
N LEU A 32 2.34 -21.31 -3.22
CA LEU A 32 1.05 -21.38 -2.55
C LEU A 32 0.00 -20.52 -3.27
N ILE A 33 0.33 -19.28 -3.58
CA ILE A 33 -0.54 -18.37 -4.33
C ILE A 33 -0.94 -19.02 -5.65
N SER A 34 0.03 -19.48 -6.43
CA SER A 34 -0.22 -20.10 -7.73
C SER A 34 -1.11 -21.34 -7.64
N ALA A 35 -0.89 -22.20 -6.63
CA ALA A 35 -1.69 -23.40 -6.41
C ALA A 35 -3.14 -23.09 -6.04
N ARG A 36 -3.38 -22.07 -5.18
CA ARG A 36 -4.73 -21.68 -4.73
C ARG A 36 -5.53 -20.91 -5.77
N MET A 37 -4.88 -20.40 -6.81
CA MET A 37 -5.55 -19.72 -7.92
C MET A 37 -6.04 -20.69 -9.00
N GLN A 38 -5.78 -21.98 -8.87
CA GLN A 38 -6.30 -22.98 -9.80
C GLN A 38 -7.79 -23.21 -9.58
N SER A 39 -8.55 -23.26 -10.68
CA SER A 39 -9.98 -23.53 -10.68
C SER A 39 -10.40 -24.22 -11.99
N GLN A 40 -11.48 -25.00 -11.94
CA GLN A 40 -12.13 -25.54 -13.16
C GLN A 40 -12.89 -24.44 -13.92
N VAL A 41 -13.18 -23.33 -13.29
CA VAL A 41 -13.81 -22.16 -13.91
C VAL A 41 -12.72 -21.30 -14.55
N SER A 42 -12.54 -21.43 -15.86
CA SER A 42 -11.38 -20.92 -16.62
C SER A 42 -11.10 -19.42 -16.48
N VAL A 43 -12.12 -18.60 -16.18
CA VAL A 43 -11.95 -17.16 -15.97
C VAL A 43 -11.15 -16.85 -14.70
N ILE A 44 -11.22 -17.69 -13.66
CA ILE A 44 -10.53 -17.48 -12.40
C ILE A 44 -9.00 -17.53 -12.61
N PRO A 45 -8.40 -18.64 -13.10
CA PRO A 45 -6.95 -18.66 -13.32
C PRO A 45 -6.50 -17.65 -14.39
N ALA A 46 -7.32 -17.33 -15.40
CA ALA A 46 -6.97 -16.36 -16.45
C ALA A 46 -6.84 -14.94 -15.88
N LEU A 47 -7.80 -14.51 -15.07
CA LEU A 47 -7.78 -13.19 -14.43
C LEU A 47 -6.70 -13.13 -13.35
N ALA A 48 -6.56 -14.19 -12.57
CA ALA A 48 -5.51 -14.33 -11.58
C ALA A 48 -4.09 -14.23 -12.19
N ASP A 49 -3.83 -14.92 -13.32
CA ASP A 49 -2.57 -14.83 -14.04
C ASP A 49 -2.31 -13.40 -14.56
N HIS A 50 -3.33 -12.71 -15.05
CA HIS A 50 -3.23 -11.30 -15.46
C HIS A 50 -2.72 -10.40 -14.33
N LEU A 51 -3.25 -10.57 -13.10
CA LEU A 51 -2.86 -9.81 -11.92
C LEU A 51 -1.43 -10.15 -11.45
N VAL A 52 -1.10 -11.44 -11.39
CA VAL A 52 0.23 -11.90 -11.01
C VAL A 52 1.28 -11.39 -11.98
N ARG A 53 1.02 -11.47 -13.28
CA ARG A 53 1.92 -10.95 -14.33
C ARG A 53 2.00 -9.42 -14.38
N ALA A 54 1.02 -8.71 -13.80
CA ALA A 54 1.13 -7.26 -13.64
C ALA A 54 2.25 -6.88 -12.66
N GLY A 55 2.84 -7.87 -11.97
CA GLY A 55 3.95 -7.68 -11.06
C GLY A 55 3.52 -7.02 -9.74
N GLY A 56 4.50 -6.82 -8.88
CA GLY A 56 4.35 -6.18 -7.59
C GLY A 56 5.54 -6.52 -6.71
N LYS A 57 5.90 -5.62 -5.81
CA LYS A 57 7.06 -5.82 -4.92
C LYS A 57 6.78 -6.83 -3.81
N ARG A 58 5.57 -7.41 -3.73
CA ARG A 58 5.16 -8.37 -2.70
C ARG A 58 5.51 -7.94 -1.27
N LEU A 59 5.41 -6.62 -1.00
CA LEU A 59 5.87 -6.05 0.27
C LEU A 59 5.09 -6.58 1.48
N ARG A 60 3.77 -6.81 1.34
CA ARG A 60 2.95 -7.31 2.45
C ARG A 60 3.25 -8.78 2.78
N PRO A 61 3.34 -9.70 1.83
CA PRO A 61 3.87 -11.05 2.08
C PRO A 61 5.27 -11.05 2.67
N LEU A 62 6.19 -10.26 2.12
CA LEU A 62 7.55 -10.11 2.63
C LEU A 62 7.55 -9.64 4.09
N LEU A 63 6.71 -8.66 4.42
CA LEU A 63 6.55 -8.16 5.78
C LEU A 63 6.02 -9.24 6.73
N THR A 64 5.02 -10.04 6.31
CA THR A 64 4.48 -11.12 7.12
C THR A 64 5.54 -12.16 7.45
N VAL A 65 6.32 -12.56 6.45
CA VAL A 65 7.43 -13.50 6.63
C VAL A 65 8.50 -12.89 7.54
N ALA A 66 8.97 -11.68 7.26
CA ALA A 66 10.02 -11.02 8.03
C ALA A 66 9.61 -10.81 9.49
N ALA A 67 8.35 -10.43 9.75
CA ALA A 67 7.79 -10.27 11.10
C ALA A 67 7.77 -11.60 11.87
N SER A 68 7.42 -12.70 11.20
CA SER A 68 7.53 -14.03 11.82
C SER A 68 8.98 -14.41 12.11
N ARG A 69 9.90 -14.15 11.20
CA ARG A 69 11.31 -14.54 11.34
C ARG A 69 12.05 -13.74 12.41
N ILE A 70 11.81 -12.43 12.52
CA ILE A 70 12.40 -11.61 13.58
C ILE A 70 11.88 -12.02 14.97
N ALA A 71 10.65 -12.52 15.06
CA ALA A 71 10.04 -13.10 16.27
C ALA A 71 10.43 -14.56 16.52
N GLY A 72 11.38 -15.12 15.77
CA GLY A 72 11.88 -16.48 15.95
C GLY A 72 11.08 -17.60 15.28
N GLY A 73 10.01 -17.28 14.55
CA GLY A 73 9.16 -18.24 13.87
C GLY A 73 9.88 -18.94 12.71
N ARG A 74 9.61 -20.24 12.53
CA ARG A 74 10.18 -21.07 11.45
C ARG A 74 9.12 -21.91 10.73
N GLY A 75 7.87 -21.83 11.18
CA GLY A 75 6.77 -22.69 10.69
C GLY A 75 6.17 -22.23 9.37
N GLU A 76 5.32 -23.10 8.83
CA GLU A 76 4.55 -22.88 7.59
C GLU A 76 3.41 -21.85 7.75
N GLY A 77 2.96 -21.59 8.99
CA GLY A 77 1.86 -20.68 9.27
C GLY A 77 2.09 -19.29 8.69
N ALA A 78 3.31 -18.76 8.85
CA ALA A 78 3.68 -17.44 8.28
C ALA A 78 3.57 -17.41 6.75
N LEU A 79 3.88 -18.49 6.04
CA LEU A 79 3.81 -18.56 4.58
C LEU A 79 2.35 -18.55 4.10
N LYS A 80 1.47 -19.29 4.78
CA LYS A 80 0.04 -19.29 4.51
C LYS A 80 -0.58 -17.92 4.79
N LEU A 81 -0.19 -17.28 5.89
CA LEU A 81 -0.64 -15.91 6.21
C LEU A 81 -0.13 -14.88 5.20
N ALA A 82 1.12 -15.01 4.75
CA ALA A 82 1.67 -14.15 3.71
C ALA A 82 0.88 -14.26 2.39
N ALA A 83 0.54 -15.49 1.98
CA ALA A 83 -0.31 -15.72 0.82
C ALA A 83 -1.73 -15.17 1.03
N ALA A 84 -2.33 -15.35 2.21
CA ALA A 84 -3.65 -14.83 2.55
C ALA A 84 -3.70 -13.29 2.50
N VAL A 85 -2.70 -12.63 3.08
CA VAL A 85 -2.58 -11.16 3.04
C VAL A 85 -2.46 -10.64 1.60
N GLU A 86 -1.72 -11.35 0.74
CA GLU A 86 -1.60 -10.97 -0.67
C GLU A 86 -2.90 -11.20 -1.43
N PHE A 87 -3.67 -12.24 -1.12
CA PHE A 87 -4.98 -12.46 -1.71
C PHE A 87 -5.96 -11.36 -1.33
N ILE A 88 -6.01 -10.97 -0.05
CA ILE A 88 -6.84 -9.84 0.40
C ILE A 88 -6.43 -8.57 -0.33
N HIS A 89 -5.14 -8.26 -0.39
CA HIS A 89 -4.66 -7.09 -1.13
C HIS A 89 -5.05 -7.13 -2.61
N THR A 90 -4.92 -8.29 -3.25
CA THR A 90 -5.25 -8.45 -4.68
C THR A 90 -6.76 -8.33 -4.91
N ALA A 91 -7.57 -8.88 -4.00
CA ALA A 91 -9.02 -8.75 -4.04
C ALA A 91 -9.46 -7.28 -3.92
N THR A 92 -8.88 -6.53 -2.96
CA THR A 92 -9.20 -5.10 -2.82
C THR A 92 -8.81 -4.32 -4.08
N LEU A 93 -7.66 -4.60 -4.71
CA LEU A 93 -7.28 -3.96 -5.97
C LEU A 93 -8.28 -4.23 -7.11
N LEU A 94 -8.85 -5.45 -7.19
CA LEU A 94 -9.87 -5.78 -8.19
C LEU A 94 -11.16 -5.01 -7.97
N HIS A 95 -11.58 -4.90 -6.71
CA HIS A 95 -12.78 -4.19 -6.34
C HIS A 95 -12.60 -2.69 -6.58
N ASP A 96 -11.46 -2.12 -6.15
CA ASP A 96 -11.11 -0.71 -6.35
C ASP A 96 -11.10 -0.34 -7.84
N ASP A 97 -10.51 -1.17 -8.71
CA ASP A 97 -10.48 -0.93 -10.15
C ASP A 97 -11.89 -0.80 -10.76
N VAL A 98 -12.87 -1.55 -10.22
CA VAL A 98 -14.28 -1.46 -10.64
C VAL A 98 -14.94 -0.21 -10.07
N VAL A 99 -14.72 0.09 -8.79
CA VAL A 99 -15.32 1.23 -8.09
C VAL A 99 -14.82 2.55 -8.66
N ASP A 100 -13.50 2.66 -8.89
CA ASP A 100 -12.83 3.86 -9.41
C ASP A 100 -12.93 3.97 -10.94
N ALA A 101 -13.50 2.96 -11.62
CA ALA A 101 -13.51 2.83 -13.10
C ALA A 101 -12.10 3.00 -13.72
N SER A 102 -11.08 2.46 -13.05
CA SER A 102 -9.67 2.60 -13.42
C SER A 102 -9.40 2.03 -14.82
N GLN A 103 -8.64 2.73 -15.66
CA GLN A 103 -8.30 2.26 -17.00
C GLN A 103 -7.11 1.30 -16.99
N LEU A 104 -6.14 1.57 -16.13
CA LEU A 104 -4.88 0.86 -16.06
C LEU A 104 -4.58 0.42 -14.62
N ARG A 105 -3.98 -0.76 -14.50
CA ARG A 105 -3.38 -1.26 -13.26
C ARG A 105 -1.94 -1.70 -13.54
N ARG A 106 -0.96 -1.01 -12.93
CA ARG A 106 0.48 -1.30 -13.13
C ARG A 106 0.87 -1.34 -14.61
N GLY A 107 0.39 -0.36 -15.39
CA GLY A 107 0.67 -0.23 -16.81
C GLY A 107 -0.05 -1.24 -17.73
N ARG A 108 -0.95 -2.07 -17.19
CA ARG A 108 -1.81 -2.99 -17.95
C ARG A 108 -3.26 -2.56 -17.87
N THR A 109 -4.05 -2.92 -18.88
CA THR A 109 -5.50 -2.70 -18.88
C THR A 109 -6.12 -3.32 -17.63
N ALA A 110 -6.96 -2.56 -16.92
CA ALA A 110 -7.66 -3.04 -15.72
C ALA A 110 -8.54 -4.26 -16.04
N ALA A 111 -8.61 -5.21 -15.10
CA ALA A 111 -9.26 -6.49 -15.32
C ALA A 111 -10.73 -6.36 -15.73
N HIS A 112 -11.47 -5.41 -15.14
CA HIS A 112 -12.89 -5.19 -15.46
C HIS A 112 -13.13 -4.72 -16.90
N LEU A 113 -12.14 -4.12 -17.56
CA LEU A 113 -12.25 -3.74 -18.97
C LEU A 113 -12.04 -4.91 -19.92
N ILE A 114 -11.36 -5.97 -19.48
CA ILE A 114 -11.09 -7.16 -20.29
C ILE A 114 -12.20 -8.21 -20.11
N TRP A 115 -12.62 -8.47 -18.85
CA TRP A 115 -13.57 -9.53 -18.51
C TRP A 115 -14.95 -9.03 -18.08
N GLY A 116 -15.13 -7.70 -17.92
CA GLY A 116 -16.32 -7.09 -17.34
C GLY A 116 -16.25 -6.94 -15.83
N ALA A 117 -17.03 -6.00 -15.28
CA ALA A 117 -17.09 -5.74 -13.85
C ALA A 117 -17.56 -6.94 -13.01
N PRO A 118 -18.63 -7.69 -13.39
CA PRO A 118 -19.08 -8.83 -12.59
C PRO A 118 -18.02 -9.91 -12.39
N PRO A 119 -17.30 -10.41 -13.42
CA PRO A 119 -16.20 -11.34 -13.22
C PRO A 119 -15.05 -10.79 -12.35
N ALA A 120 -14.70 -9.51 -12.49
CA ALA A 120 -13.66 -8.90 -11.67
C ALA A 120 -14.03 -8.91 -10.17
N VAL A 121 -15.26 -8.54 -9.83
CA VAL A 121 -15.78 -8.58 -8.46
C VAL A 121 -15.80 -10.02 -7.92
N LEU A 122 -16.38 -10.97 -8.68
CA LEU A 122 -16.49 -12.37 -8.22
C LEU A 122 -15.14 -13.07 -8.08
N VAL A 123 -14.14 -12.72 -8.90
CA VAL A 123 -12.77 -13.25 -8.70
C VAL A 123 -12.13 -12.59 -7.48
N GLY A 124 -12.41 -11.33 -7.19
CA GLY A 124 -12.03 -10.71 -5.92
C GLY A 124 -12.60 -11.47 -4.72
N ASP A 125 -13.89 -11.83 -4.75
CA ASP A 125 -14.55 -12.62 -3.70
C ASP A 125 -13.93 -14.02 -3.57
N PHE A 126 -13.59 -14.65 -4.70
CA PHE A 126 -12.88 -15.95 -4.70
C PHE A 126 -11.52 -15.85 -4.00
N LEU A 127 -10.74 -14.81 -4.29
CA LEU A 127 -9.45 -14.58 -3.63
C LEU A 127 -9.63 -14.31 -2.13
N PHE A 128 -10.67 -13.55 -1.77
CA PHE A 128 -11.03 -13.28 -0.38
C PHE A 128 -11.37 -14.59 0.37
N ALA A 129 -12.21 -15.44 -0.22
CA ALA A 129 -12.55 -16.76 0.33
C ALA A 129 -11.32 -17.65 0.48
N SER A 130 -10.45 -17.70 -0.54
CA SER A 130 -9.18 -18.44 -0.51
C SER A 130 -8.24 -17.96 0.59
N ALA A 131 -8.23 -16.64 0.87
CA ALA A 131 -7.47 -16.08 1.99
C ALA A 131 -7.99 -16.62 3.34
N PHE A 132 -9.31 -16.68 3.55
CA PHE A 132 -9.90 -17.26 4.76
C PHE A 132 -9.57 -18.74 4.93
N GLU A 133 -9.63 -19.54 3.86
CA GLU A 133 -9.21 -20.94 3.91
C GLU A 133 -7.75 -21.08 4.38
N LEU A 134 -6.83 -20.30 3.79
CA LEU A 134 -5.42 -20.30 4.21
C LEU A 134 -5.24 -19.93 5.67
N MET A 135 -5.95 -18.91 6.15
CA MET A 135 -5.89 -18.51 7.56
C MET A 135 -6.40 -19.59 8.51
N VAL A 136 -7.52 -20.23 8.18
CA VAL A 136 -8.08 -21.35 8.96
C VAL A 136 -7.11 -22.53 8.99
N GLU A 137 -6.48 -22.86 7.87
CA GLU A 137 -5.48 -23.93 7.79
C GLU A 137 -4.23 -23.72 8.65
N THR A 138 -3.95 -22.47 9.08
CA THR A 138 -2.84 -22.21 10.01
C THR A 138 -3.12 -22.73 11.41
N GLY A 139 -4.40 -22.84 11.79
CA GLY A 139 -4.82 -23.12 13.16
C GLY A 139 -4.59 -21.96 14.14
N VAL A 140 -4.04 -20.82 13.68
CA VAL A 140 -3.70 -19.68 14.51
C VAL A 140 -4.89 -18.71 14.56
N MET A 141 -5.80 -18.93 15.51
CA MET A 141 -7.03 -18.14 15.62
C MET A 141 -6.78 -16.63 15.81
N GLY A 142 -5.73 -16.26 16.55
CA GLY A 142 -5.34 -14.86 16.71
C GLY A 142 -4.95 -14.17 15.39
N ALA A 143 -4.28 -14.87 14.49
CA ALA A 143 -3.94 -14.33 13.17
C ALA A 143 -5.20 -14.15 12.30
N LEU A 144 -6.14 -15.10 12.33
CA LEU A 144 -7.44 -14.97 11.67
C LEU A 144 -8.21 -13.74 12.17
N GLU A 145 -8.29 -13.54 13.49
CA GLU A 145 -8.95 -12.38 14.10
C GLU A 145 -8.32 -11.05 13.63
N ILE A 146 -7.00 -10.96 13.63
CA ILE A 146 -6.24 -9.76 13.22
C ILE A 146 -6.57 -9.41 11.77
N VAL A 147 -6.45 -10.38 10.86
CA VAL A 147 -6.63 -10.13 9.42
C VAL A 147 -8.10 -9.89 9.07
N ALA A 148 -9.05 -10.59 9.71
CA ALA A 148 -10.47 -10.35 9.52
C ALA A 148 -10.88 -8.93 9.98
N ARG A 149 -10.34 -8.48 11.12
CA ARG A 149 -10.54 -7.11 11.60
C ARG A 149 -9.96 -6.08 10.62
N ALA A 150 -8.76 -6.30 10.11
CA ALA A 150 -8.15 -5.42 9.12
C ALA A 150 -8.98 -5.35 7.84
N SER A 151 -9.52 -6.47 7.36
CA SER A 151 -10.39 -6.52 6.18
C SER A 151 -11.64 -5.67 6.34
N ARG A 152 -12.28 -5.73 7.52
CA ARG A 152 -13.42 -4.86 7.84
C ARG A 152 -13.02 -3.39 7.85
N VAL A 153 -11.89 -3.05 8.49
CA VAL A 153 -11.38 -1.67 8.56
C VAL A 153 -11.07 -1.12 7.16
N ILE A 154 -10.51 -1.94 6.26
CA ILE A 154 -10.26 -1.54 4.88
C ILE A 154 -11.58 -1.19 4.18
N ALA A 155 -12.61 -2.04 4.29
CA ALA A 155 -13.90 -1.76 3.68
C ALA A 155 -14.55 -0.48 4.23
N GLU A 156 -14.46 -0.24 5.54
CA GLU A 156 -14.90 1.01 6.17
C GLU A 156 -14.13 2.22 5.63
N GLY A 157 -12.80 2.09 5.44
CA GLY A 157 -11.95 3.12 4.86
C GLY A 157 -12.30 3.45 3.41
N GLU A 158 -12.61 2.44 2.59
CA GLU A 158 -13.08 2.65 1.21
C GLU A 158 -14.41 3.42 1.18
N VAL A 159 -15.37 3.03 2.01
CA VAL A 159 -16.66 3.74 2.10
C VAL A 159 -16.46 5.18 2.59
N LEU A 160 -15.57 5.40 3.56
CA LEU A 160 -15.24 6.74 4.04
C LEU A 160 -14.59 7.57 2.92
N GLN A 161 -13.62 7.03 2.18
CA GLN A 161 -13.00 7.70 1.03
C GLN A 161 -14.04 8.08 -0.02
N MET A 162 -14.94 7.15 -0.39
CA MET A 162 -16.02 7.43 -1.34
C MET A 162 -16.95 8.55 -0.85
N SER A 163 -17.28 8.60 0.44
CA SER A 163 -18.12 9.65 1.02
C SER A 163 -17.45 11.03 1.03
N ARG A 164 -16.14 11.08 0.87
CA ARG A 164 -15.31 12.28 0.83
C ARG A 164 -14.68 12.53 -0.55
N ALA A 165 -15.14 11.79 -1.57
CA ALA A 165 -14.65 12.00 -2.92
C ALA A 165 -14.94 13.43 -3.39
N HIS A 166 -13.95 14.06 -4.01
CA HIS A 166 -14.03 15.43 -4.54
C HIS A 166 -14.25 16.54 -3.49
N ASP A 167 -13.99 16.27 -2.20
CA ASP A 167 -14.15 17.22 -1.11
C ASP A 167 -12.86 18.05 -0.94
N LEU A 168 -12.88 19.32 -1.34
CA LEU A 168 -11.74 20.26 -1.13
C LEU A 168 -11.64 20.80 0.30
N ASP A 169 -12.62 20.50 1.16
CA ASP A 169 -12.61 20.83 2.58
C ASP A 169 -12.14 19.66 3.44
N LEU A 170 -11.70 18.56 2.82
CA LEU A 170 -11.11 17.43 3.49
C LEU A 170 -9.89 17.88 4.29
N ASP A 171 -9.91 17.68 5.61
CA ASP A 171 -8.79 18.02 6.47
C ASP A 171 -7.74 16.89 6.55
N GLN A 172 -6.54 17.25 7.02
CA GLN A 172 -5.44 16.30 7.16
C GLN A 172 -5.77 15.15 8.11
N ALA A 173 -6.57 15.36 9.17
CA ALA A 173 -6.89 14.32 10.14
C ALA A 173 -7.78 13.26 9.52
N THR A 174 -8.82 13.66 8.80
CA THR A 174 -9.72 12.76 8.06
C THR A 174 -8.98 12.03 6.94
N TYR A 175 -8.10 12.72 6.21
CA TYR A 175 -7.23 12.07 5.21
C TYR A 175 -6.35 10.98 5.84
N LEU A 176 -5.69 11.27 6.99
CA LEU A 176 -4.88 10.27 7.70
C LEU A 176 -5.72 9.09 8.22
N GLU A 177 -6.96 9.32 8.62
CA GLU A 177 -7.90 8.25 8.98
C GLU A 177 -8.16 7.34 7.76
N ILE A 178 -8.46 7.91 6.60
CA ILE A 178 -8.70 7.17 5.36
C ILE A 178 -7.49 6.30 5.00
N ILE A 179 -6.29 6.86 4.92
CA ILE A 179 -5.10 6.08 4.52
C ILE A 179 -4.66 5.08 5.61
N THR A 180 -4.96 5.37 6.88
CA THR A 180 -4.76 4.40 7.96
C THR A 180 -5.64 3.18 7.75
N ALA A 181 -6.91 3.37 7.44
CA ALA A 181 -7.87 2.30 7.21
C ALA A 181 -7.58 1.55 5.89
N LYS A 182 -7.46 2.27 4.78
CA LYS A 182 -7.32 1.68 3.44
C LYS A 182 -5.98 0.99 3.23
N THR A 183 -4.89 1.60 3.69
CA THR A 183 -3.52 1.14 3.38
C THR A 183 -2.81 0.58 4.60
N ALA A 184 -2.70 1.36 5.69
CA ALA A 184 -1.86 0.98 6.82
C ALA A 184 -2.43 -0.19 7.63
N ALA A 185 -3.75 -0.40 7.64
CA ALA A 185 -4.39 -1.50 8.37
C ALA A 185 -3.88 -2.89 7.90
N LEU A 186 -3.74 -3.10 6.58
CA LEU A 186 -3.26 -4.39 6.08
C LEU A 186 -1.75 -4.58 6.30
N PHE A 187 -0.95 -3.50 6.26
CA PHE A 187 0.46 -3.58 6.66
C PHE A 187 0.61 -3.92 8.15
N ALA A 188 -0.19 -3.30 9.01
CA ALA A 188 -0.21 -3.59 10.44
C ALA A 188 -0.60 -5.05 10.70
N ALA A 189 -1.68 -5.52 10.06
CA ALA A 189 -2.16 -6.89 10.19
C ALA A 189 -1.16 -7.91 9.65
N ALA A 190 -0.49 -7.62 8.55
CA ALA A 190 0.56 -8.47 7.97
C ALA A 190 1.70 -8.71 8.95
N ALA A 191 2.20 -7.64 9.58
CA ALA A 191 3.28 -7.74 10.56
C ALA A 191 2.82 -8.41 11.86
N GLU A 192 1.66 -8.04 12.41
CA GLU A 192 1.12 -8.60 13.64
C GLU A 192 0.79 -10.09 13.48
N ALA A 193 0.11 -10.49 12.41
CA ALA A 193 -0.22 -11.88 12.13
C ALA A 193 1.05 -12.73 11.91
N GLY A 194 2.07 -12.19 11.26
CA GLY A 194 3.39 -12.82 11.16
C GLY A 194 3.99 -13.12 12.53
N ALA A 195 3.99 -12.15 13.44
CA ALA A 195 4.47 -12.30 14.80
C ALA A 195 3.66 -13.33 15.60
N VAL A 196 2.35 -13.25 15.56
CA VAL A 196 1.44 -14.17 16.28
C VAL A 196 1.60 -15.60 15.77
N SER A 197 1.88 -15.80 14.48
CA SER A 197 2.17 -17.13 13.92
C SER A 197 3.48 -17.74 14.39
N ALA A 198 4.33 -16.95 15.03
CA ALA A 198 5.58 -17.35 15.66
C ALA A 198 5.46 -17.50 17.17
N ASP A 199 4.25 -17.48 17.73
CA ASP A 199 3.98 -17.46 19.17
C ASP A 199 4.70 -16.31 19.91
N ALA A 200 4.89 -15.18 19.23
CA ALA A 200 5.57 -14.01 19.80
C ALA A 200 4.84 -13.49 21.04
N PRO A 201 5.58 -12.97 22.03
CA PRO A 201 4.99 -12.25 23.16
C PRO A 201 4.09 -11.10 22.67
N VAL A 202 3.02 -10.80 23.39
CA VAL A 202 2.05 -9.75 23.02
C VAL A 202 2.73 -8.39 22.80
N ALA A 203 3.79 -8.08 23.57
CA ALA A 203 4.52 -6.83 23.40
C ALA A 203 5.25 -6.76 22.05
N GLU A 204 5.86 -7.86 21.63
CA GLU A 204 6.54 -7.96 20.32
C GLU A 204 5.55 -7.93 19.16
N ALA A 205 4.42 -8.65 19.28
CA ALA A 205 3.36 -8.61 18.27
C ALA A 205 2.80 -7.19 18.10
N ARG A 206 2.60 -6.45 19.22
CA ARG A 206 2.20 -5.04 19.18
C ARG A 206 3.25 -4.14 18.53
N ALA A 207 4.53 -4.33 18.86
CA ALA A 207 5.62 -3.56 18.27
C ALA A 207 5.69 -3.77 16.74
N LEU A 208 5.50 -5.00 16.26
CA LEU A 208 5.46 -5.31 14.83
C LEU A 208 4.19 -4.77 14.16
N ARG A 209 3.03 -4.79 14.84
CA ARG A 209 1.83 -4.09 14.36
C ARG A 209 2.09 -2.59 14.18
N ASP A 210 2.69 -1.94 15.18
CA ASP A 210 2.97 -0.50 15.14
C ASP A 210 4.03 -0.18 14.07
N TYR A 211 5.03 -1.04 13.87
CA TYR A 211 5.93 -0.99 12.74
C TYR A 211 5.18 -1.03 11.41
N GLY A 212 4.33 -2.04 11.22
CA GLY A 212 3.56 -2.22 9.98
C GLY A 212 2.62 -1.03 9.70
N ARG A 213 1.93 -0.52 10.73
CA ARG A 213 1.08 0.66 10.60
C ARG A 213 1.86 1.88 10.13
N ASN A 214 2.97 2.19 10.77
CA ASN A 214 3.79 3.35 10.43
C ASN A 214 4.45 3.19 9.06
N LEU A 215 4.90 1.98 8.69
CA LEU A 215 5.39 1.67 7.35
C LEU A 215 4.33 1.91 6.28
N GLY A 216 3.08 1.47 6.52
CA GLY A 216 1.96 1.66 5.59
C GLY A 216 1.62 3.14 5.37
N LEU A 217 1.64 3.95 6.44
CA LEU A 217 1.44 5.40 6.37
C LEU A 217 2.58 6.08 5.59
N ALA A 218 3.83 5.77 5.92
CA ALA A 218 4.99 6.28 5.20
C ALA A 218 4.93 5.94 3.71
N PHE A 219 4.53 4.70 3.40
CA PHE A 219 4.39 4.23 2.03
C PHE A 219 3.31 5.00 1.26
N GLN A 220 2.12 5.19 1.83
CA GLN A 220 1.04 5.91 1.15
C GLN A 220 1.36 7.39 0.95
N LEU A 221 1.88 8.07 1.97
CA LEU A 221 2.26 9.48 1.88
C LEU A 221 3.33 9.72 0.79
N ALA A 222 4.31 8.82 0.69
CA ALA A 222 5.32 8.89 -0.37
C ALA A 222 4.71 8.62 -1.76
N ASP A 223 3.73 7.70 -1.88
CA ASP A 223 3.03 7.42 -3.13
C ASP A 223 2.26 8.65 -3.62
N ASP A 224 1.50 9.27 -2.73
CA ASP A 224 0.71 10.48 -3.03
C ASP A 224 1.62 11.67 -3.42
N ALA A 225 2.77 11.82 -2.76
CA ALA A 225 3.74 12.85 -3.13
C ALA A 225 4.36 12.59 -4.51
N LEU A 226 4.66 11.33 -4.82
CA LEU A 226 5.23 10.93 -6.11
C LEU A 226 4.25 11.16 -7.27
N ASP A 227 2.94 11.03 -7.03
CA ASP A 227 1.93 11.26 -8.06
C ASP A 227 1.94 12.70 -8.59
N TYR A 228 2.35 13.68 -7.77
CA TYR A 228 2.51 15.08 -8.18
C TYR A 228 3.96 15.50 -8.47
N GLY A 229 4.95 14.83 -7.89
CA GLY A 229 6.37 15.22 -7.93
C GLY A 229 7.22 14.55 -9.00
N GLY A 230 6.68 13.55 -9.68
CA GLY A 230 7.43 12.77 -10.67
C GLY A 230 7.52 13.46 -12.02
N ALA A 231 8.74 13.67 -12.55
CA ALA A 231 8.91 13.92 -13.96
C ALA A 231 8.42 12.70 -14.75
N THR A 232 7.48 12.90 -15.65
CA THR A 232 6.76 11.88 -16.46
C THR A 232 7.68 10.85 -17.13
N GLU A 233 8.95 11.22 -17.35
CA GLU A 233 9.96 10.37 -18.01
C GLU A 233 10.63 9.33 -17.09
N ILE A 234 10.55 9.52 -15.76
CA ILE A 234 11.25 8.65 -14.79
C ILE A 234 10.31 7.57 -14.22
N LEU A 235 8.99 7.79 -14.24
CA LEU A 235 8.03 7.05 -13.43
C LEU A 235 7.45 5.79 -14.08
N GLY A 236 7.49 5.64 -15.40
CA GLY A 236 6.85 4.49 -16.08
C GLY A 236 5.36 4.30 -15.72
N LYS A 237 4.81 5.19 -14.88
CA LYS A 237 3.39 5.36 -14.52
C LYS A 237 2.91 6.70 -15.05
N ASN A 238 1.63 6.80 -15.34
CA ASN A 238 0.99 8.08 -15.61
C ASN A 238 0.94 8.89 -14.31
N ALA A 239 1.89 9.80 -14.07
CA ALA A 239 1.78 10.76 -12.97
C ALA A 239 0.44 11.51 -13.07
N GLY A 240 -0.17 11.83 -11.90
CA GLY A 240 -1.42 12.55 -11.84
C GLY A 240 -2.68 11.68 -11.88
N ASP A 241 -2.61 10.40 -11.53
CA ASP A 241 -3.79 9.55 -11.42
C ASP A 241 -4.75 10.10 -10.34
N ASP A 242 -4.24 10.51 -9.17
CA ASP A 242 -5.04 11.13 -8.11
C ASP A 242 -5.74 12.40 -8.58
N PHE A 243 -5.03 13.24 -9.34
CA PHE A 243 -5.61 14.45 -9.92
C PHE A 243 -6.70 14.11 -10.94
N ARG A 244 -6.45 13.16 -11.85
CA ARG A 244 -7.43 12.73 -12.87
C ARG A 244 -8.68 12.12 -12.24
N GLU A 245 -8.53 11.39 -11.15
CA GLU A 245 -9.62 10.80 -10.38
C GLU A 245 -10.33 11.81 -9.47
N GLY A 246 -9.73 13.02 -9.29
CA GLY A 246 -10.29 14.06 -8.41
C GLY A 246 -10.17 13.70 -6.93
N LYS A 247 -9.12 12.98 -6.56
CA LYS A 247 -8.82 12.60 -5.17
C LYS A 247 -8.07 13.74 -4.47
N ALA A 248 -8.59 14.18 -3.31
CA ALA A 248 -7.89 15.12 -2.44
C ALA A 248 -6.90 14.39 -1.56
N THR A 249 -5.65 14.21 -2.05
CA THR A 249 -4.55 13.62 -1.29
C THR A 249 -3.76 14.68 -0.53
N LEU A 250 -2.87 14.29 0.38
CA LEU A 250 -2.21 15.24 1.29
C LEU A 250 -1.47 16.38 0.60
N PRO A 251 -0.76 16.19 -0.53
CA PRO A 251 -0.16 17.30 -1.25
C PRO A 251 -1.18 18.38 -1.64
N LEU A 252 -2.36 17.98 -2.13
CA LEU A 252 -3.42 18.93 -2.48
C LEU A 252 -4.04 19.59 -1.24
N ILE A 253 -4.34 18.83 -0.20
CA ILE A 253 -4.91 19.34 1.07
C ILE A 253 -4.00 20.43 1.66
N LEU A 254 -2.70 20.16 1.77
CA LEU A 254 -1.74 21.12 2.31
C LEU A 254 -1.53 22.32 1.37
N ALA A 255 -1.60 22.15 0.06
CA ALA A 255 -1.52 23.22 -0.89
C ALA A 255 -2.71 24.17 -0.75
N LEU A 256 -3.94 23.65 -0.68
CA LEU A 256 -5.15 24.46 -0.52
C LEU A 256 -5.14 25.30 0.76
N ALA A 257 -4.55 24.78 1.85
CA ALA A 257 -4.40 25.52 3.10
C ALA A 257 -3.40 26.68 3.02
N ARG A 258 -2.54 26.73 1.99
CA ARG A 258 -1.46 27.71 1.83
C ARG A 258 -1.65 28.64 0.63
N LEU A 259 -2.44 28.21 -0.36
CA LEU A 259 -2.67 28.96 -1.58
C LEU A 259 -3.69 30.10 -1.36
N PRO A 260 -3.61 31.19 -2.13
CA PRO A 260 -4.63 32.22 -2.12
C PRO A 260 -5.99 31.68 -2.60
N ASP A 261 -7.09 32.24 -2.07
CA ASP A 261 -8.47 31.84 -2.41
C ASP A 261 -8.75 31.84 -3.92
N ARG A 262 -8.11 32.72 -4.68
CA ARG A 262 -8.26 32.77 -6.14
C ARG A 262 -7.85 31.48 -6.85
N GLU A 263 -6.93 30.69 -6.28
CA GLU A 263 -6.50 29.41 -6.85
C GLU A 263 -7.49 28.27 -6.49
N ARG A 264 -8.33 28.46 -5.48
CA ARG A 264 -9.33 27.47 -5.09
C ARG A 264 -10.36 27.22 -6.22
N SER A 265 -10.72 28.24 -6.98
CA SER A 265 -11.64 28.10 -8.12
C SER A 265 -11.08 27.18 -9.23
N PHE A 266 -9.76 27.13 -9.39
CA PHE A 266 -9.10 26.19 -10.30
C PHE A 266 -9.31 24.73 -9.83
N PHE A 267 -9.08 24.46 -8.54
CA PHE A 267 -9.29 23.12 -7.99
C PHE A 267 -10.79 22.77 -7.89
N ASP A 268 -11.68 23.72 -7.64
CA ASP A 268 -13.13 23.47 -7.73
C ASP A 268 -13.54 22.97 -9.12
N ARG A 269 -13.03 23.61 -10.18
CA ARG A 269 -13.30 23.15 -11.55
C ARG A 269 -12.68 21.78 -11.83
N THR A 270 -11.41 21.58 -11.46
CA THR A 270 -10.65 20.38 -11.90
C THR A 270 -10.86 19.16 -11.03
N VAL A 271 -11.07 19.32 -9.72
CA VAL A 271 -11.25 18.22 -8.75
C VAL A 271 -12.72 17.96 -8.46
N VAL A 272 -13.49 19.02 -8.10
CA VAL A 272 -14.90 18.85 -7.73
C VAL A 272 -15.77 18.56 -8.94
N ARG A 273 -15.70 19.41 -9.98
CA ARG A 273 -16.50 19.25 -11.21
C ARG A 273 -15.87 18.30 -12.21
N ARG A 274 -14.57 17.96 -12.01
CA ARG A 274 -13.80 17.10 -12.92
C ARG A 274 -13.73 17.63 -14.36
N GLU A 275 -13.84 18.92 -14.54
CA GLU A 275 -13.69 19.62 -15.82
C GLU A 275 -12.21 19.91 -16.07
N GLN A 276 -11.48 18.90 -16.56
CA GLN A 276 -10.03 18.93 -16.73
C GLN A 276 -9.64 19.16 -18.19
N ALA A 277 -8.71 20.08 -18.41
CA ALA A 277 -8.02 20.30 -19.68
C ALA A 277 -6.61 19.65 -19.68
N PRO A 278 -5.99 19.39 -20.85
CA PRO A 278 -4.70 18.69 -20.94
C PRO A 278 -3.57 19.31 -20.11
N ASP A 279 -3.54 20.62 -19.90
CA ASP A 279 -2.49 21.33 -19.16
C ASP A 279 -2.81 21.48 -17.66
N ASP A 280 -3.99 21.08 -17.20
CA ASP A 280 -4.41 21.32 -15.83
C ASP A 280 -3.59 20.56 -14.78
N PHE A 281 -3.19 19.32 -15.10
CA PHE A 281 -2.31 18.55 -14.20
C PHE A 281 -0.96 19.25 -14.00
N ARG A 282 -0.35 19.78 -15.08
CA ARG A 282 0.90 20.53 -14.97
C ARG A 282 0.72 21.76 -14.07
N ARG A 283 -0.36 22.52 -14.26
CA ARG A 283 -0.66 23.68 -13.41
C ARG A 283 -0.89 23.29 -11.95
N ALA A 284 -1.64 22.20 -11.69
CA ALA A 284 -1.86 21.70 -10.33
C ALA A 284 -0.54 21.33 -9.66
N SER A 285 0.34 20.60 -10.36
CA SER A 285 1.66 20.21 -9.85
C SER A 285 2.55 21.44 -9.56
N GLU A 286 2.56 22.46 -10.43
CA GLU A 286 3.28 23.71 -10.22
C GLU A 286 2.79 24.45 -8.96
N LEU A 287 1.46 24.54 -8.74
CA LEU A 287 0.86 25.16 -7.56
C LEU A 287 1.19 24.40 -6.28
N ILE A 288 1.04 23.08 -6.30
CA ILE A 288 1.35 22.21 -5.17
C ILE A 288 2.83 22.29 -4.82
N PHE A 289 3.72 22.26 -5.81
CA PHE A 289 5.16 22.41 -5.61
C PHE A 289 5.50 23.80 -5.02
N ALA A 290 4.98 24.87 -5.61
CA ALA A 290 5.26 26.25 -5.16
C ALA A 290 4.76 26.52 -3.72
N SER A 291 3.72 25.81 -3.26
CA SER A 291 3.20 25.92 -1.89
C SER A 291 4.07 25.23 -0.84
N GLY A 292 5.08 24.42 -1.24
CA GLY A 292 5.88 23.58 -0.34
C GLY A 292 5.11 22.40 0.25
N ALA A 293 3.96 22.04 -0.32
CA ALA A 293 3.12 20.93 0.16
C ALA A 293 3.75 19.55 -0.08
N LEU A 294 4.49 19.39 -1.19
CA LEU A 294 5.22 18.16 -1.46
C LEU A 294 6.30 17.87 -0.42
N ASP A 295 7.12 18.86 -0.10
CA ASP A 295 8.17 18.72 0.92
C ASP A 295 7.58 18.40 2.30
N ALA A 296 6.44 19.05 2.64
CA ALA A 296 5.75 18.78 3.90
C ALA A 296 5.17 17.34 3.93
N THR A 297 4.63 16.84 2.82
CA THR A 297 4.13 15.46 2.72
C THR A 297 5.28 14.46 2.86
N LEU A 298 6.41 14.68 2.18
CA LEU A 298 7.59 13.81 2.26
C LEU A 298 8.23 13.85 3.65
N THR A 299 8.22 15.00 4.32
CA THR A 299 8.69 15.11 5.71
C THR A 299 7.83 14.26 6.63
N LEU A 300 6.50 14.34 6.51
CA LEU A 300 5.60 13.51 7.30
C LEU A 300 5.78 12.00 7.00
N ALA A 301 6.01 11.63 5.74
CA ALA A 301 6.34 10.25 5.37
C ALA A 301 7.64 9.77 6.06
N ALA A 302 8.68 10.60 6.09
CA ALA A 302 9.93 10.30 6.77
C ALA A 302 9.76 10.14 8.30
N ASP A 303 8.91 10.97 8.92
CA ASP A 303 8.58 10.85 10.34
C ASP A 303 7.91 9.51 10.65
N TYR A 304 6.96 9.07 9.84
CA TYR A 304 6.35 7.75 9.99
C TYR A 304 7.35 6.61 9.75
N ALA A 305 8.26 6.73 8.80
CA ALA A 305 9.33 5.75 8.60
C ALA A 305 10.27 5.68 9.81
N ALA A 306 10.58 6.81 10.44
CA ALA A 306 11.35 6.86 11.68
C ALA A 306 10.58 6.19 12.85
N CYS A 307 9.27 6.44 12.99
CA CYS A 307 8.42 5.77 13.97
C CYS A 307 8.36 4.25 13.74
N ALA A 308 8.31 3.80 12.47
CA ALA A 308 8.38 2.39 12.14
C ALA A 308 9.70 1.77 12.64
N LYS A 309 10.84 2.38 12.34
CA LYS A 309 12.15 1.89 12.83
C LYS A 309 12.22 1.88 14.35
N ALA A 310 11.70 2.92 15.03
CA ALA A 310 11.67 2.99 16.48
C ALA A 310 10.87 1.85 17.13
N ALA A 311 9.80 1.37 16.49
CA ALA A 311 9.03 0.23 16.98
C ALA A 311 9.84 -1.07 17.04
N LEU A 312 10.92 -1.18 16.28
CA LEU A 312 11.83 -2.34 16.29
C LEU A 312 12.90 -2.30 17.40
N ALA A 313 12.96 -1.23 18.20
CA ALA A 313 14.03 -1.03 19.19
C ALA A 313 14.14 -2.16 20.22
N GLY A 314 13.04 -2.83 20.55
CA GLY A 314 13.01 -3.96 21.49
C GLY A 314 13.52 -5.29 20.93
N PHE A 315 13.68 -5.39 19.61
CA PHE A 315 14.20 -6.62 18.99
C PHE A 315 15.73 -6.64 18.97
N PRO A 316 16.37 -7.83 19.10
CA PRO A 316 17.81 -7.95 18.99
C PRO A 316 18.32 -7.56 17.61
N GLN A 317 19.57 -7.12 17.52
CA GLN A 317 20.22 -6.87 16.24
C GLN A 317 20.31 -8.17 15.44
N SER A 318 19.80 -8.14 14.21
CA SER A 318 19.77 -9.27 13.28
C SER A 318 19.61 -8.79 11.85
N ASP A 319 19.89 -9.66 10.88
CA ASP A 319 19.68 -9.36 9.47
C ASP A 319 18.19 -9.06 9.17
N TRP A 320 17.26 -9.73 9.86
CA TRP A 320 15.82 -9.46 9.75
C TRP A 320 15.45 -8.06 10.24
N ARG A 321 16.02 -7.64 11.39
CA ARG A 321 15.81 -6.28 11.90
C ARG A 321 16.40 -5.24 10.96
N ALA A 322 17.64 -5.40 10.54
CA ALA A 322 18.28 -4.49 9.59
C ALA A 322 17.51 -4.40 8.26
N GLY A 323 16.99 -5.53 7.78
CA GLY A 323 16.16 -5.59 6.60
C GLY A 323 14.82 -4.85 6.74
N LEU A 324 14.14 -4.99 7.88
CA LEU A 324 12.92 -4.25 8.17
C LEU A 324 13.18 -2.74 8.31
N GLU A 325 14.27 -2.34 8.97
CA GLU A 325 14.70 -0.93 9.02
C GLU A 325 14.95 -0.38 7.61
N GLY A 326 15.61 -1.16 6.74
CA GLY A 326 15.82 -0.81 5.32
C GLY A 326 14.53 -0.75 4.50
N LEU A 327 13.53 -1.58 4.81
CA LEU A 327 12.22 -1.50 4.17
C LEU A 327 11.49 -0.19 4.51
N ALA A 328 11.62 0.30 5.75
CA ALA A 328 11.08 1.59 6.15
C ALA A 328 11.77 2.75 5.41
N ASP A 329 13.10 2.71 5.27
CA ASP A 329 13.85 3.70 4.50
C ASP A 329 13.46 3.66 3.01
N PHE A 330 13.30 2.46 2.44
CA PHE A 330 12.85 2.29 1.06
C PHE A 330 11.47 2.91 0.82
N ALA A 331 10.54 2.81 1.77
CA ALA A 331 9.19 3.35 1.61
C ALA A 331 9.19 4.84 1.25
N VAL A 332 10.17 5.61 1.72
CA VAL A 332 10.27 7.07 1.56
C VAL A 332 11.34 7.51 0.56
N THR A 333 12.29 6.63 0.19
CA THR A 333 13.38 6.96 -0.74
C THR A 333 13.15 6.41 -2.15
N ARG A 334 12.12 5.57 -2.34
CA ARG A 334 11.81 4.97 -3.63
C ARG A 334 11.53 6.03 -4.69
N ARG A 335 12.05 5.79 -5.86
CA ARG A 335 11.55 6.38 -7.11
C ARG A 335 10.52 5.38 -7.63
N ALA A 336 9.38 5.85 -8.10
CA ALA A 336 8.25 5.01 -8.48
C ALA A 336 8.62 3.78 -9.31
#